data_b62d9178c0eb7c2af2ec9f5e6e243c2f
#
_entry.id   b62d9178c0eb7c2af2ec9f5e6e243c2f
#
_cell.length_a   1.000
_cell.length_b   1.000
_cell.length_c   1.000
_cell.angle_alpha   90.00
_cell.angle_beta   90.00
_cell.angle_gamma   90.00
#
_symmetry.space_group_name_H-M   'P 1'
#
loop_
_entity.id
_entity.type
_entity.pdbx_description
1 polymer ?
#
loop_
_entity_poly.entity_id
_entity_poly.type
_entity_poly.pdbx_seq_one_letter_code
_entity_poly.pdbx_strand_id
1 'polypeptide(L)'
;MNEVIKLLTEKNKTISTMESCTGGGIANAITNIEGSSEVFKFGAVTYSNEYKIKMGVSSNIIDKYTVYSTETSNEMSKNISNYTNSNYGIGVTGKLNKVDKFNLYGEDNIVYISIYDRDNNNYYNEIVKAICDNREDNKKIVIDMVTNMLKKVV
;
A
#
# COMPACT_ATOMS: atom_id res chain seq x y z
N MET A 1 -4.99 -3.89 13.26
CA MET A 1 -5.50 -4.69 12.13
C MET A 1 -6.75 -5.52 12.48
N ASN A 2 -6.85 -6.15 13.64
CA ASN A 2 -8.00 -7.00 14.02
C ASN A 2 -9.37 -6.29 13.84
N GLU A 3 -9.52 -5.07 14.35
CA GLU A 3 -10.75 -4.27 14.19
C GLU A 3 -11.10 -3.99 12.71
N VAL A 4 -10.09 -3.78 11.87
CA VAL A 4 -10.28 -3.57 10.42
C VAL A 4 -10.87 -4.81 9.77
N ILE A 5 -10.31 -5.99 10.06
CA ILE A 5 -10.83 -7.26 9.52
C ILE A 5 -12.28 -7.48 9.94
N LYS A 6 -12.59 -7.25 11.22
CA LYS A 6 -13.96 -7.34 11.73
C LYS A 6 -14.92 -6.41 10.98
N LEU A 7 -14.56 -5.12 10.80
CA LEU A 7 -15.38 -4.15 10.08
C LEU A 7 -15.60 -4.55 8.61
N LEU A 8 -14.53 -5.02 7.93
CA LEU A 8 -14.64 -5.49 6.55
C LEU A 8 -15.60 -6.69 6.43
N THR A 9 -15.50 -7.66 7.34
CA THR A 9 -16.40 -8.83 7.38
C THR A 9 -17.84 -8.39 7.63
N GLU A 10 -18.10 -7.56 8.63
CA GLU A 10 -19.44 -7.06 8.95
C GLU A 10 -20.09 -6.29 7.80
N LYS A 11 -19.29 -5.58 7.01
CA LYS A 11 -19.75 -4.79 5.86
C LYS A 11 -19.72 -5.56 4.53
N ASN A 12 -19.32 -6.85 4.53
CA ASN A 12 -19.11 -7.65 3.32
C ASN A 12 -18.20 -6.96 2.30
N LYS A 13 -17.11 -6.34 2.77
CA LYS A 13 -16.13 -5.64 1.96
C LYS A 13 -14.81 -6.40 1.91
N THR A 14 -14.10 -6.23 0.81
CA THR A 14 -12.83 -6.91 0.56
C THR A 14 -11.69 -5.91 0.35
N ILE A 15 -10.48 -6.36 0.61
CA ILE A 15 -9.25 -5.56 0.57
C ILE A 15 -8.16 -6.30 -0.19
N SER A 16 -7.30 -5.56 -0.90
CA SER A 16 -6.10 -6.07 -1.56
C SER A 16 -4.93 -5.12 -1.40
N THR A 17 -3.70 -5.60 -1.54
CA THR A 17 -2.49 -4.80 -1.33
C THR A 17 -1.54 -4.85 -2.52
N MET A 18 -0.94 -3.72 -2.88
CA MET A 18 0.23 -3.63 -3.74
C MET A 18 1.34 -2.90 -2.98
N GLU A 19 2.31 -3.67 -2.51
CA GLU A 19 3.36 -3.22 -1.61
C GLU A 19 4.71 -3.09 -2.32
N SER A 20 5.51 -2.12 -1.91
CA SER A 20 6.91 -1.98 -2.32
C SER A 20 7.81 -2.01 -1.09
N CYS A 21 8.09 -0.88 -0.46
CA CYS A 21 9.06 -0.79 0.64
C CYS A 21 8.68 -1.60 1.89
N THR A 22 7.41 -1.91 2.11
CA THR A 22 6.94 -2.75 3.21
C THR A 22 7.19 -4.24 2.99
N GLY A 23 7.35 -4.67 1.71
CA GLY A 23 7.79 -6.01 1.35
C GLY A 23 6.84 -7.14 1.79
N GLY A 24 5.53 -6.91 1.74
CA GLY A 24 4.51 -7.86 2.19
C GLY A 24 4.11 -7.69 3.66
N GLY A 25 4.62 -6.69 4.35
CA GLY A 25 4.34 -6.46 5.77
C GLY A 25 2.88 -6.16 6.06
N ILE A 26 2.18 -5.46 5.15
CA ILE A 26 0.75 -5.17 5.30
C ILE A 26 -0.07 -6.45 5.09
N ALA A 27 0.23 -7.21 4.03
CA ALA A 27 -0.38 -8.51 3.78
C ALA A 27 -0.18 -9.47 4.97
N ASN A 28 1.04 -9.52 5.52
CA ASN A 28 1.34 -10.29 6.73
C ASN A 28 0.50 -9.82 7.94
N ALA A 29 0.39 -8.50 8.17
CA ALA A 29 -0.40 -7.97 9.27
C ALA A 29 -1.91 -8.27 9.13
N ILE A 30 -2.42 -8.36 7.90
CA ILE A 30 -3.79 -8.79 7.60
C ILE A 30 -3.93 -10.28 7.88
N THR A 31 -3.07 -11.12 7.31
CA THR A 31 -3.18 -12.57 7.35
C THR A 31 -2.85 -13.18 8.72
N ASN A 32 -2.23 -12.43 9.63
CA ASN A 32 -2.08 -12.81 11.04
C ASN A 32 -3.40 -12.78 11.83
N ILE A 33 -4.48 -12.26 11.24
CA ILE A 33 -5.78 -12.20 11.89
C ILE A 33 -6.65 -13.36 11.42
N GLU A 34 -7.21 -14.12 12.37
CA GLU A 34 -8.13 -15.20 12.08
C GLU A 34 -9.35 -14.69 11.31
N GLY A 35 -9.80 -15.42 10.29
CA GLY A 35 -10.90 -15.01 9.40
C GLY A 35 -10.51 -14.06 8.27
N SER A 36 -9.26 -13.60 8.19
CA SER A 36 -8.81 -12.67 7.16
C SER A 36 -9.02 -13.17 5.72
N SER A 37 -9.09 -14.49 5.50
CA SER A 37 -9.34 -15.08 4.17
C SER A 37 -10.72 -14.73 3.57
N GLU A 38 -11.67 -14.30 4.40
CA GLU A 38 -12.98 -13.82 3.94
C GLU A 38 -12.88 -12.48 3.22
N VAL A 39 -11.96 -11.63 3.67
CA VAL A 39 -11.85 -10.23 3.20
C VAL A 39 -10.59 -9.95 2.37
N PHE A 40 -9.55 -10.78 2.47
CA PHE A 40 -8.27 -10.60 1.78
C PHE A 40 -7.90 -11.85 0.98
N LYS A 41 -7.83 -11.73 -0.35
CA LYS A 41 -7.55 -12.85 -1.25
C LYS A 41 -6.23 -12.75 -1.99
N PHE A 42 -5.67 -11.53 -2.11
CA PHE A 42 -4.47 -11.31 -2.89
C PHE A 42 -3.71 -10.05 -2.44
N GLY A 43 -2.39 -10.16 -2.41
CA GLY A 43 -1.46 -9.05 -2.25
C GLY A 43 -0.23 -9.25 -3.12
N ALA A 44 0.23 -8.18 -3.77
CA ALA A 44 1.41 -8.18 -4.61
C ALA A 44 2.56 -7.41 -3.94
N VAL A 45 3.77 -7.93 -4.02
CA VAL A 45 5.01 -7.21 -3.69
C VAL A 45 5.69 -6.80 -4.98
N THR A 46 5.45 -5.55 -5.39
CA THR A 46 6.02 -4.94 -6.61
C THR A 46 7.26 -4.12 -6.27
N TYR A 47 8.36 -4.82 -5.96
CA TYR A 47 9.56 -4.19 -5.40
C TYR A 47 10.39 -3.41 -6.42
N SER A 48 10.22 -3.70 -7.73
CA SER A 48 10.86 -2.97 -8.83
C SER A 48 9.88 -2.17 -9.65
N ASN A 49 10.37 -1.19 -10.44
CA ASN A 49 9.56 -0.43 -11.38
C ASN A 49 8.92 -1.32 -12.43
N GLU A 50 9.68 -2.31 -12.94
CA GLU A 50 9.19 -3.30 -13.91
C GLU A 50 7.92 -4.00 -13.42
N TYR A 51 7.93 -4.52 -12.18
CA TYR A 51 6.79 -5.23 -11.63
C TYR A 51 5.62 -4.31 -11.26
N LYS A 52 5.88 -3.04 -10.89
CA LYS A 52 4.81 -2.04 -10.79
C LYS A 52 4.09 -1.86 -12.11
N ILE A 53 4.85 -1.71 -13.22
CA ILE A 53 4.28 -1.57 -14.57
C ILE A 53 3.53 -2.83 -15.00
N LYS A 54 4.07 -4.02 -14.77
CA LYS A 54 3.39 -5.31 -15.05
C LYS A 54 2.07 -5.46 -14.29
N MET A 55 1.96 -4.86 -13.13
CA MET A 55 0.74 -4.81 -12.31
C MET A 55 -0.16 -3.60 -12.62
N GLY A 56 0.08 -2.90 -13.74
CA GLY A 56 -0.81 -1.88 -14.28
C GLY A 56 -0.46 -0.44 -13.92
N VAL A 57 0.59 -0.19 -13.13
CA VAL A 57 1.05 1.19 -12.88
C VAL A 57 1.58 1.78 -14.18
N SER A 58 1.07 2.96 -14.58
CA SER A 58 1.48 3.63 -15.82
C SER A 58 2.96 4.03 -15.78
N SER A 59 3.72 3.64 -16.81
CA SER A 59 5.11 4.11 -16.97
C SER A 59 5.19 5.62 -17.05
N ASN A 60 4.22 6.29 -17.69
CA ASN A 60 4.16 7.75 -17.77
C ASN A 60 4.02 8.42 -16.40
N ILE A 61 3.31 7.79 -15.46
CA ILE A 61 3.21 8.29 -14.07
C ILE A 61 4.56 8.16 -13.37
N ILE A 62 5.22 7.01 -13.51
CA ILE A 62 6.57 6.80 -12.95
C ILE A 62 7.58 7.78 -13.54
N ASP A 63 7.57 8.01 -14.85
CA ASP A 63 8.48 8.92 -15.54
C ASP A 63 8.27 10.37 -15.13
N LYS A 64 7.01 10.77 -14.92
CA LYS A 64 6.67 12.17 -14.58
C LYS A 64 6.81 12.48 -13.09
N TYR A 65 6.39 11.58 -12.22
CA TYR A 65 6.27 11.81 -10.76
C TYR A 65 7.23 10.99 -9.92
N THR A 66 8.00 10.11 -10.54
CA THR A 66 8.84 9.08 -9.92
C THR A 66 8.04 7.97 -9.22
N VAL A 67 8.73 6.91 -8.78
CA VAL A 67 8.12 5.84 -7.99
C VAL A 67 7.83 6.26 -6.55
N TYR A 68 8.37 7.38 -6.10
CA TYR A 68 8.19 7.94 -4.76
C TYR A 68 7.27 9.15 -4.82
N SER A 69 6.00 8.89 -5.05
CA SER A 69 4.98 9.92 -5.20
C SER A 69 3.60 9.42 -4.79
N THR A 70 2.71 10.35 -4.48
CA THR A 70 1.30 10.08 -4.24
C THR A 70 0.63 9.51 -5.49
N GLU A 71 0.99 10.01 -6.66
CA GLU A 71 0.45 9.56 -7.94
C GLU A 71 0.76 8.08 -8.20
N THR A 72 2.00 7.66 -7.92
CA THR A 72 2.37 6.24 -8.05
C THR A 72 1.65 5.37 -7.01
N SER A 73 1.53 5.82 -5.76
CA SER A 73 0.78 5.06 -4.75
C SER A 73 -0.72 4.97 -5.09
N ASN A 74 -1.31 6.02 -5.70
CA ASN A 74 -2.68 6.01 -6.20
C ASN A 74 -2.88 4.99 -7.33
N GLU A 75 -1.96 4.95 -8.31
CA GLU A 75 -1.99 3.93 -9.36
C GLU A 75 -1.89 2.52 -8.76
N MET A 76 -0.98 2.30 -7.81
CA MET A 76 -0.83 1.01 -7.16
C MET A 76 -2.12 0.58 -6.45
N SER A 77 -2.73 1.44 -5.65
CA SER A 77 -3.96 1.14 -4.90
C SER A 77 -5.16 0.86 -5.82
N LYS A 78 -5.34 1.69 -6.86
CA LYS A 78 -6.42 1.52 -7.83
C LYS A 78 -6.24 0.25 -8.66
N ASN A 79 -5.05 0.01 -9.18
CA ASN A 79 -4.81 -1.14 -10.04
C ASN A 79 -4.95 -2.47 -9.30
N ILE A 80 -4.50 -2.56 -8.04
CA ILE A 80 -4.70 -3.80 -7.27
C ILE A 80 -6.16 -4.04 -6.92
N SER A 81 -6.92 -3.00 -6.59
CA SER A 81 -8.36 -3.10 -6.37
C SER A 81 -9.08 -3.57 -7.63
N ASN A 82 -8.75 -3.01 -8.80
CA ASN A 82 -9.34 -3.41 -10.07
C ASN A 82 -8.97 -4.85 -10.46
N TYR A 83 -7.70 -5.23 -10.27
CA TYR A 83 -7.21 -6.58 -10.59
C TYR A 83 -7.93 -7.67 -9.78
N THR A 84 -8.17 -7.41 -8.51
CA THR A 84 -8.79 -8.38 -7.58
C THR A 84 -10.30 -8.22 -7.45
N ASN A 85 -10.86 -7.14 -8.00
CA ASN A 85 -12.24 -6.73 -7.78
C ASN A 85 -12.57 -6.46 -6.30
N SER A 86 -11.57 -6.04 -5.50
CA SER A 86 -11.78 -5.69 -4.10
C SER A 86 -12.39 -4.30 -3.93
N ASN A 87 -13.12 -4.08 -2.83
CA ASN A 87 -13.71 -2.77 -2.51
C ASN A 87 -12.62 -1.75 -2.16
N TYR A 88 -11.57 -2.18 -1.44
CA TYR A 88 -10.44 -1.33 -1.11
C TYR A 88 -9.14 -1.91 -1.66
N GLY A 89 -8.34 -1.05 -2.31
CA GLY A 89 -6.97 -1.35 -2.70
C GLY A 89 -5.99 -0.52 -1.89
N ILE A 90 -4.90 -1.11 -1.43
CA ILE A 90 -3.84 -0.42 -0.72
C ILE A 90 -2.61 -0.36 -1.61
N GLY A 91 -2.06 0.84 -1.85
CA GLY A 91 -0.82 1.07 -2.56
C GLY A 91 0.23 1.71 -1.63
N VAL A 92 1.42 1.13 -1.54
CA VAL A 92 2.50 1.67 -0.71
C VAL A 92 3.82 1.67 -1.45
N THR A 93 4.43 2.84 -1.55
CA THR A 93 5.76 3.04 -2.16
C THR A 93 6.57 4.04 -1.36
N GLY A 94 7.88 3.91 -1.35
CA GLY A 94 8.76 4.82 -0.61
C GLY A 94 10.16 4.29 -0.40
N LYS A 95 11.00 5.14 0.18
CA LYS A 95 12.36 4.80 0.59
C LYS A 95 12.42 4.58 2.10
N LEU A 96 13.14 3.54 2.51
CA LEU A 96 13.44 3.27 3.92
C LEU A 96 14.95 3.13 4.13
N ASN A 97 15.53 4.02 4.94
CA ASN A 97 16.88 4.04 5.50
C ASN A 97 18.06 4.23 4.53
N LYS A 98 18.04 3.73 3.30
CA LYS A 98 19.14 3.88 2.35
C LYS A 98 18.65 4.28 0.97
N VAL A 99 19.49 5.00 0.24
CA VAL A 99 19.26 5.37 -1.15
C VAL A 99 19.10 4.11 -2.01
N ASP A 100 18.06 4.07 -2.81
CA ASP A 100 17.86 3.06 -3.84
C ASP A 100 18.74 3.41 -5.05
N LYS A 101 19.63 2.50 -5.43
CA LYS A 101 20.55 2.68 -6.56
C LYS A 101 19.84 2.84 -7.91
N PHE A 102 18.62 2.31 -8.04
CA PHE A 102 17.83 2.35 -9.27
C PHE A 102 16.87 3.52 -9.32
N ASN A 103 16.60 4.16 -8.16
CA ASN A 103 15.69 5.29 -8.03
C ASN A 103 16.33 6.35 -7.12
N LEU A 104 17.14 7.23 -7.71
CA LEU A 104 17.92 8.23 -6.97
C LEU A 104 17.08 9.44 -6.51
N TYR A 105 15.84 9.56 -7.01
CA TYR A 105 14.97 10.69 -6.73
C TYR A 105 14.16 10.47 -5.44
N GLY A 106 13.57 11.57 -4.96
CA GLY A 106 12.72 11.59 -3.77
C GLY A 106 13.50 11.70 -2.45
N GLU A 107 12.83 12.16 -1.42
CA GLU A 107 13.40 12.31 -0.08
C GLU A 107 13.59 10.95 0.60
N ASP A 108 14.65 10.82 1.38
CA ASP A 108 14.91 9.62 2.17
C ASP A 108 13.90 9.49 3.32
N ASN A 109 13.53 8.25 3.63
CA ASN A 109 12.60 7.91 4.70
C ASN A 109 11.17 8.47 4.52
N ILE A 110 10.78 8.80 3.30
CA ILE A 110 9.41 9.18 2.97
C ILE A 110 8.69 8.02 2.32
N VAL A 111 7.49 7.73 2.82
CA VAL A 111 6.61 6.66 2.31
C VAL A 111 5.25 7.25 1.96
N TYR A 112 4.79 6.95 0.76
CA TYR A 112 3.50 7.35 0.21
C TYR A 112 2.53 6.17 0.33
N ILE A 113 1.40 6.41 0.95
CA ILE A 113 0.33 5.45 1.18
C ILE A 113 -0.92 5.95 0.49
N SER A 114 -1.58 5.06 -0.25
CA SER A 114 -2.90 5.30 -0.83
C SER A 114 -3.83 4.16 -0.50
N ILE A 115 -5.06 4.49 -0.09
CA ILE A 115 -6.18 3.56 -0.04
C ILE A 115 -7.20 4.04 -1.07
N TYR A 116 -7.47 3.22 -2.07
CA TYR A 116 -8.49 3.46 -3.07
C TYR A 116 -9.79 2.78 -2.65
N ASP A 117 -10.84 3.56 -2.50
CA ASP A 117 -12.22 3.10 -2.32
C ASP A 117 -12.89 3.02 -3.69
N ARG A 118 -13.08 1.79 -4.18
CA ARG A 118 -13.64 1.54 -5.51
C ARG A 118 -15.10 1.90 -5.60
N ASP A 119 -15.86 1.70 -4.54
CA ASP A 119 -17.30 1.93 -4.55
C ASP A 119 -17.62 3.43 -4.68
N ASN A 120 -16.78 4.27 -4.08
CA ASN A 120 -16.92 5.73 -4.12
C ASN A 120 -15.97 6.40 -5.13
N ASN A 121 -15.11 5.64 -5.80
CA ASN A 121 -14.05 6.13 -6.69
C ASN A 121 -13.22 7.24 -6.04
N ASN A 122 -12.79 7.00 -4.80
CA ASN A 122 -12.09 7.98 -3.97
C ASN A 122 -10.75 7.45 -3.47
N TYR A 123 -9.80 8.37 -3.23
CA TYR A 123 -8.49 8.06 -2.66
C TYR A 123 -8.33 8.70 -1.29
N TYR A 124 -7.78 7.94 -0.36
CA TYR A 124 -7.32 8.43 0.94
C TYR A 124 -5.80 8.27 0.97
N ASN A 125 -5.10 9.39 1.10
CA ASN A 125 -3.64 9.45 0.99
C ASN A 125 -3.01 9.93 2.28
N GLU A 126 -1.85 9.34 2.62
CA GLU A 126 -0.97 9.80 3.69
C GLU A 126 0.49 9.73 3.24
N ILE A 127 1.29 10.65 3.76
CA ILE A 127 2.74 10.67 3.58
C ILE A 127 3.37 10.48 4.97
N VAL A 128 4.15 9.43 5.12
CA VAL A 128 4.75 9.04 6.39
C VAL A 128 6.25 9.26 6.34
N LYS A 129 6.79 9.95 7.35
CA LYS A 129 8.23 10.00 7.59
C LYS A 129 8.63 8.84 8.51
N ALA A 130 9.45 7.94 7.98
CA ALA A 130 9.95 6.79 8.70
C ALA A 130 11.22 7.18 9.47
N ILE A 131 11.12 7.35 10.79
CA ILE A 131 12.12 8.01 11.65
C ILE A 131 13.03 7.06 12.41
N CYS A 132 12.86 5.74 12.30
CA CYS A 132 13.67 4.77 13.01
C CYS A 132 14.99 4.48 12.29
N ASP A 133 15.99 4.03 13.04
CA ASP A 133 17.33 3.71 12.52
C ASP A 133 17.37 2.45 11.66
N ASN A 134 16.38 1.58 11.76
CA ASN A 134 16.34 0.32 11.03
C ASN A 134 15.05 0.17 10.21
N ARG A 135 15.14 -0.66 9.15
CA ARG A 135 14.04 -0.87 8.20
C ARG A 135 12.84 -1.60 8.80
N GLU A 136 13.06 -2.50 9.73
CA GLU A 136 12.00 -3.30 10.34
C GLU A 136 11.04 -2.42 11.13
N ASP A 137 11.57 -1.55 11.98
CA ASP A 137 10.75 -0.63 12.78
C ASP A 137 10.10 0.45 11.90
N ASN A 138 10.79 0.92 10.87
CA ASN A 138 10.18 1.82 9.88
C ASN A 138 9.01 1.18 9.14
N LYS A 139 9.08 -0.11 8.80
CA LYS A 139 7.94 -0.85 8.23
C LYS A 139 6.76 -0.92 9.21
N LYS A 140 7.01 -1.12 10.50
CA LYS A 140 5.97 -1.11 11.54
C LYS A 140 5.22 0.22 11.57
N ILE A 141 5.94 1.35 11.52
CA ILE A 141 5.32 2.70 11.43
C ILE A 141 4.36 2.78 10.24
N VAL A 142 4.77 2.31 9.08
CA VAL A 142 3.94 2.34 7.86
C VAL A 142 2.72 1.44 8.00
N ILE A 143 2.88 0.22 8.53
CA ILE A 143 1.79 -0.74 8.75
C ILE A 143 0.77 -0.18 9.74
N ASP A 144 1.22 0.46 10.82
CA ASP A 144 0.36 1.10 11.82
C ASP A 144 -0.43 2.26 11.20
N MET A 145 0.22 3.08 10.36
CA MET A 145 -0.46 4.15 9.64
C MET A 145 -1.54 3.61 8.71
N VAL A 146 -1.24 2.59 7.89
CA VAL A 146 -2.23 1.92 7.03
C VAL A 146 -3.40 1.39 7.85
N THR A 147 -3.12 0.76 8.99
CA THR A 147 -4.15 0.25 9.90
C THR A 147 -5.05 1.36 10.42
N ASN A 148 -4.47 2.51 10.81
CA ASN A 148 -5.23 3.66 11.29
C ASN A 148 -6.05 4.33 10.18
N MET A 149 -5.54 4.39 8.95
CA MET A 149 -6.28 4.88 7.80
C MET A 149 -7.49 3.97 7.51
N LEU A 150 -7.28 2.66 7.47
CA LEU A 150 -8.36 1.68 7.23
C LEU A 150 -9.48 1.78 8.26
N LYS A 151 -9.18 1.96 9.54
CA LYS A 151 -10.20 2.17 10.58
C LYS A 151 -11.10 3.38 10.35
N LYS A 152 -10.61 4.38 9.62
CA LYS A 152 -11.36 5.62 9.33
C LYS A 152 -12.18 5.52 8.05
N VAL A 153 -11.75 4.69 7.09
CA VAL A 153 -12.35 4.65 5.76
C VAL A 153 -13.26 3.44 5.55
N VAL A 154 -13.04 2.36 6.30
CA VAL A 154 -13.90 1.18 6.31
C VAL A 154 -15.06 1.39 7.28
#